data_61bee8421046a18b282523aa0013572b
#
_entry.id   61bee8421046a18b282523aa0013572b
#
_cell.length_a   1.000
_cell.length_b   1.000
_cell.length_c   1.000
_cell.angle_alpha   90.00
_cell.angle_beta   90.00
_cell.angle_gamma   90.00
#
_symmetry.space_group_name_H-M   'P 1'
#
loop_
_entity.id
_entity.type
_entity.pdbx_description
1 polymer ?
#
loop_
_entity_poly.entity_id
_entity_poly.type
_entity_poly.pdbx_seq_one_letter_code
_entity_poly.pdbx_strand_id
1 'polypeptide(L)'
;MTNLKSKLAQNNYILHKLKPYVNKHTLKLVYYSIIYPHLQYGIASYGSAATYNLNPLIKLQKRIIRNICYQPARTYTNSLFFENEILKFNDIHKLQISMLMHKYYNDKQNDHIKSTILSEKHNHNTRLASSNNYFMPQSRTNLGLSSLKYLGPKIWQSVPTEFKSYTYNNFKSKYKKHLIQSYEFT
;
A
#
# COMPACT_ATOMS: atom_id res chain seq x y z
N MET A 1 2.75 -13.69 -10.54
CA MET A 1 3.30 -12.35 -10.81
C MET A 1 3.54 -12.03 -12.28
N THR A 2 3.91 -12.98 -13.11
CA THR A 2 4.09 -12.78 -14.56
C THR A 2 2.86 -12.16 -15.24
N ASN A 3 1.65 -12.67 -14.96
CA ASN A 3 0.39 -12.15 -15.51
C ASN A 3 0.14 -10.67 -15.11
N LEU A 4 0.35 -10.30 -13.84
CA LEU A 4 0.19 -8.91 -13.38
C LEU A 4 1.17 -7.97 -14.09
N LYS A 5 2.45 -8.37 -14.20
CA LYS A 5 3.47 -7.60 -14.94
C LYS A 5 3.06 -7.38 -16.40
N SER A 6 2.57 -8.42 -17.08
CA SER A 6 2.10 -8.33 -18.47
C SER A 6 0.93 -7.36 -18.61
N LYS A 7 -0.10 -7.48 -17.75
CA LYS A 7 -1.25 -6.55 -17.73
C LYS A 7 -0.83 -5.11 -17.50
N LEU A 8 0.05 -4.86 -16.53
CA LEU A 8 0.55 -3.50 -16.27
C LEU A 8 1.38 -2.94 -17.44
N ALA A 9 2.15 -3.78 -18.13
CA ALA A 9 2.90 -3.37 -19.30
C ALA A 9 1.98 -3.00 -20.47
N GLN A 10 0.92 -3.78 -20.71
CA GLN A 10 -0.11 -3.48 -21.70
C GLN A 10 -0.85 -2.17 -21.37
N ASN A 11 -1.26 -1.99 -20.13
CA ASN A 11 -1.93 -0.76 -19.69
C ASN A 11 -1.00 0.47 -19.79
N ASN A 12 0.30 0.30 -19.51
CA ASN A 12 1.27 1.38 -19.73
C ASN A 12 1.42 1.74 -21.21
N TYR A 13 1.38 0.74 -22.10
CA TYR A 13 1.38 0.99 -23.54
C TYR A 13 0.15 1.78 -23.99
N ILE A 14 -1.05 1.41 -23.50
CA ILE A 14 -2.29 2.15 -23.76
C ILE A 14 -2.15 3.61 -23.30
N LEU A 15 -1.67 3.84 -22.08
CA LEU A 15 -1.41 5.19 -21.56
C LEU A 15 -0.44 5.98 -22.44
N HIS A 16 0.63 5.35 -22.87
CA HIS A 16 1.63 5.96 -23.76
C HIS A 16 1.01 6.38 -25.10
N LYS A 17 0.13 5.55 -25.67
CA LYS A 17 -0.59 5.88 -26.92
C LYS A 17 -1.62 6.98 -26.73
N LEU A 18 -2.28 7.06 -25.59
CA LEU A 18 -3.26 8.12 -25.28
C LEU A 18 -2.59 9.46 -24.98
N LYS A 19 -1.34 9.46 -24.51
CA LYS A 19 -0.60 10.65 -24.08
C LYS A 19 -0.68 11.86 -25.04
N PRO A 20 -0.54 11.73 -26.37
CA PRO A 20 -0.62 12.90 -27.28
C PRO A 20 -2.02 13.46 -27.46
N TYR A 21 -3.08 12.72 -27.09
CA TYR A 21 -4.47 13.08 -27.39
C TYR A 21 -5.25 13.60 -26.19
N VAL A 22 -4.76 13.39 -24.97
CA VAL A 22 -5.50 13.69 -23.73
C VAL A 22 -4.63 14.44 -22.74
N ASN A 23 -5.24 15.24 -21.87
CA ASN A 23 -4.55 15.99 -20.85
C ASN A 23 -4.12 15.12 -19.65
N LYS A 24 -3.26 15.67 -18.78
CA LYS A 24 -2.74 15.01 -17.58
C LYS A 24 -3.85 14.50 -16.64
N HIS A 25 -4.93 15.26 -16.48
CA HIS A 25 -6.06 14.88 -15.63
C HIS A 25 -6.74 13.60 -16.14
N THR A 26 -7.00 13.50 -17.45
CA THR A 26 -7.59 12.31 -18.08
C THR A 26 -6.67 11.10 -17.95
N LEU A 27 -5.35 11.27 -18.14
CA LEU A 27 -4.38 10.18 -17.93
C LEU A 27 -4.38 9.70 -16.47
N LYS A 28 -4.55 10.60 -15.49
CA LYS A 28 -4.69 10.24 -14.07
C LYS A 28 -5.99 9.47 -13.83
N LEU A 29 -7.11 9.83 -14.46
CA LEU A 29 -8.36 9.04 -14.38
C LEU A 29 -8.18 7.65 -14.97
N VAL A 30 -7.54 7.52 -16.13
CA VAL A 30 -7.21 6.23 -16.76
C VAL A 30 -6.33 5.38 -15.82
N TYR A 31 -5.35 5.98 -15.14
CA TYR A 31 -4.54 5.29 -14.14
C TYR A 31 -5.41 4.69 -13.02
N TYR A 32 -6.31 5.47 -12.44
CA TYR A 32 -7.16 4.99 -11.35
C TYR A 32 -8.22 3.98 -11.81
N SER A 33 -8.63 4.01 -13.08
CA SER A 33 -9.64 3.10 -13.62
C SER A 33 -9.07 1.73 -14.00
N ILE A 34 -7.90 1.67 -14.64
CA ILE A 34 -7.37 0.41 -15.20
C ILE A 34 -6.06 -0.07 -14.60
N ILE A 35 -5.21 0.80 -14.03
CA ILE A 35 -3.89 0.41 -13.50
C ILE A 35 -3.96 0.18 -12.00
N TYR A 36 -4.49 1.14 -11.26
CA TYR A 36 -4.54 1.10 -9.82
C TYR A 36 -5.31 -0.13 -9.27
N PRO A 37 -6.47 -0.54 -9.85
CA PRO A 37 -7.16 -1.76 -9.40
C PRO A 37 -6.30 -3.02 -9.56
N HIS A 38 -5.53 -3.14 -10.63
CA HIS A 38 -4.61 -4.26 -10.81
C HIS A 38 -3.47 -4.28 -9.79
N LEU A 39 -2.96 -3.11 -9.40
CA LEU A 39 -1.96 -3.01 -8.33
C LEU A 39 -2.57 -3.33 -6.96
N GLN A 40 -3.79 -2.87 -6.71
CA GLN A 40 -4.46 -3.03 -5.43
C GLN A 40 -4.97 -4.45 -5.19
N TYR A 41 -5.43 -5.14 -6.25
CA TYR A 41 -6.01 -6.46 -6.14
C TYR A 41 -5.01 -7.47 -5.57
N GLY A 42 -5.34 -8.03 -4.41
CA GLY A 42 -4.52 -9.03 -3.72
C GLY A 42 -3.17 -8.53 -3.18
N ILE A 43 -2.89 -7.22 -3.18
CA ILE A 43 -1.60 -6.66 -2.76
C ILE A 43 -1.24 -7.03 -1.31
N ALA A 44 -2.21 -7.23 -0.44
CA ALA A 44 -1.98 -7.68 0.93
C ALA A 44 -1.28 -9.05 0.98
N SER A 45 -1.50 -9.91 -0.04
CA SER A 45 -0.88 -11.23 -0.13
C SER A 45 0.46 -11.20 -0.86
N TYR A 46 0.56 -10.49 -2.00
CA TYR A 46 1.79 -10.52 -2.81
C TYR A 46 2.76 -9.36 -2.53
N GLY A 47 2.29 -8.30 -1.88
CA GLY A 47 3.09 -7.09 -1.64
C GLY A 47 4.26 -7.28 -0.67
N SER A 48 4.28 -8.40 0.07
CA SER A 48 5.39 -8.83 0.92
C SER A 48 6.36 -9.83 0.24
N ALA A 49 6.17 -10.10 -1.05
CA ALA A 49 7.04 -11.02 -1.78
C ALA A 49 8.48 -10.47 -1.88
N ALA A 50 9.42 -11.34 -2.20
CA ALA A 50 10.83 -10.98 -2.34
C ALA A 50 11.03 -9.80 -3.31
N THR A 51 11.94 -8.91 -2.97
CA THR A 51 12.20 -7.65 -3.68
C THR A 51 12.45 -7.83 -5.18
N TYR A 52 13.13 -8.92 -5.58
CA TYR A 52 13.38 -9.19 -7.01
C TYR A 52 12.10 -9.41 -7.79
N ASN A 53 11.04 -9.95 -7.18
CA ASN A 53 9.72 -10.13 -7.79
C ASN A 53 8.93 -8.82 -7.87
N LEU A 54 9.09 -7.92 -6.90
CA LEU A 54 8.38 -6.64 -6.82
C LEU A 54 9.02 -5.54 -7.66
N ASN A 55 10.35 -5.55 -7.80
CA ASN A 55 11.08 -4.54 -8.55
C ASN A 55 10.56 -4.30 -9.98
N PRO A 56 10.18 -5.31 -10.78
CA PRO A 56 9.59 -5.08 -12.09
C PRO A 56 8.28 -4.27 -12.03
N LEU A 57 7.43 -4.52 -11.03
CA LEU A 57 6.16 -3.80 -10.85
C LEU A 57 6.42 -2.34 -10.43
N ILE A 58 7.35 -2.12 -9.51
CA ILE A 58 7.77 -0.78 -9.06
C ILE A 58 8.34 0.02 -10.24
N LYS A 59 9.20 -0.60 -11.07
CA LYS A 59 9.76 0.03 -12.28
C LYS A 59 8.66 0.39 -13.28
N LEU A 60 7.67 -0.48 -13.47
CA LEU A 60 6.53 -0.19 -14.34
C LEU A 60 5.70 0.97 -13.80
N GLN A 61 5.40 1.00 -12.50
CA GLN A 61 4.68 2.12 -11.89
C GLN A 61 5.44 3.45 -12.07
N LYS A 62 6.76 3.46 -11.88
CA LYS A 62 7.61 4.64 -12.13
C LYS A 62 7.56 5.09 -13.62
N ARG A 63 7.48 4.15 -14.56
CA ARG A 63 7.31 4.47 -15.99
C ARG A 63 5.94 5.07 -16.27
N ILE A 64 4.90 4.50 -15.66
CA ILE A 64 3.52 4.99 -15.79
C ILE A 64 3.38 6.43 -15.30
N ILE A 65 3.92 6.77 -14.13
CA ILE A 65 3.81 8.14 -13.59
C ILE A 65 4.55 9.15 -14.48
N ARG A 66 5.70 8.79 -15.06
CA ARG A 66 6.38 9.65 -16.04
C ARG A 66 5.53 9.88 -17.30
N ASN A 67 4.84 8.86 -17.79
CA ASN A 67 3.92 9.00 -18.92
C ASN A 67 2.75 9.94 -18.59
N ILE A 68 2.15 9.84 -17.39
CA ILE A 68 1.08 10.73 -16.92
C ILE A 68 1.57 12.18 -16.84
N CYS A 69 2.80 12.39 -16.39
CA CYS A 69 3.39 13.72 -16.19
C CYS A 69 4.15 14.25 -17.41
N TYR A 70 4.10 13.59 -18.57
CA TYR A 70 4.83 13.97 -19.80
C TYR A 70 6.34 14.08 -19.61
N GLN A 71 6.91 13.37 -18.63
CA GLN A 71 8.33 13.46 -18.28
C GLN A 71 9.19 12.44 -19.02
N PRO A 72 10.49 12.76 -19.23
CA PRO A 72 11.47 11.84 -19.79
C PRO A 72 11.68 10.57 -18.95
N ALA A 73 12.19 9.52 -19.58
CA ALA A 73 12.40 8.22 -18.93
C ALA A 73 13.34 8.23 -17.72
N ARG A 74 14.26 9.20 -17.65
CA ARG A 74 15.26 9.33 -16.56
C ARG A 74 14.84 10.27 -15.43
N THR A 75 13.70 10.97 -15.55
CA THR A 75 13.24 11.92 -14.53
C THR A 75 13.04 11.22 -13.19
N TYR A 76 13.47 11.88 -12.13
CA TYR A 76 13.23 11.45 -10.75
C TYR A 76 11.72 11.41 -10.47
N THR A 77 11.24 10.40 -9.75
CA THR A 77 9.80 10.13 -9.68
C THR A 77 9.16 10.47 -8.34
N ASN A 78 9.92 10.76 -7.27
CA ASN A 78 9.32 11.04 -5.96
C ASN A 78 8.44 12.29 -5.99
N SER A 79 8.94 13.40 -6.56
CA SER A 79 8.17 14.63 -6.76
C SER A 79 6.91 14.38 -7.59
N LEU A 80 7.01 13.54 -8.64
CA LEU A 80 5.87 13.24 -9.50
C LEU A 80 4.76 12.47 -8.74
N PHE A 81 5.12 11.54 -7.85
CA PHE A 81 4.16 10.86 -7.00
C PHE A 81 3.50 11.81 -6.01
N PHE A 82 4.27 12.71 -5.40
CA PHE A 82 3.79 13.72 -4.47
C PHE A 82 2.80 14.69 -5.14
N GLU A 83 3.23 15.39 -6.20
CA GLU A 83 2.43 16.39 -6.92
C GLU A 83 1.11 15.82 -7.47
N ASN A 84 1.09 14.54 -7.85
CA ASN A 84 -0.09 13.91 -8.40
C ASN A 84 -0.93 13.15 -7.37
N GLU A 85 -0.53 13.17 -6.10
CA GLU A 85 -1.19 12.45 -5.01
C GLU A 85 -1.38 10.94 -5.29
N ILE A 86 -0.39 10.34 -5.97
CA ILE A 86 -0.38 8.91 -6.31
C ILE A 86 0.51 8.18 -5.34
N LEU A 87 0.00 7.10 -4.74
CA LEU A 87 0.78 6.25 -3.84
C LEU A 87 1.80 5.41 -4.62
N LYS A 88 3.01 5.32 -4.06
CA LYS A 88 4.02 4.35 -4.50
C LYS A 88 3.56 2.93 -4.18
N PHE A 89 4.05 1.96 -4.92
CA PHE A 89 3.67 0.54 -4.76
C PHE A 89 3.76 0.04 -3.31
N ASN A 90 4.86 0.32 -2.63
CA ASN A 90 5.07 -0.11 -1.25
C ASN A 90 4.06 0.53 -0.28
N ASP A 91 3.63 1.75 -0.55
CA ASP A 91 2.68 2.46 0.29
C ASP A 91 1.22 2.08 -0.03
N ILE A 92 0.93 1.61 -1.25
CA ILE A 92 -0.34 0.92 -1.55
C ILE A 92 -0.45 -0.35 -0.68
N HIS A 93 0.63 -1.13 -0.58
CA HIS A 93 0.68 -2.31 0.28
C HIS A 93 0.48 -1.95 1.76
N LYS A 94 1.25 -0.96 2.28
CA LYS A 94 1.08 -0.47 3.66
C LYS A 94 -0.34 -0.01 3.94
N LEU A 95 -0.92 0.79 3.04
CA LEU A 95 -2.29 1.28 3.19
C LEU A 95 -3.29 0.12 3.27
N GLN A 96 -3.18 -0.88 2.38
CA GLN A 96 -4.11 -2.02 2.37
C GLN A 96 -4.02 -2.85 3.65
N ILE A 97 -2.81 -3.14 4.13
CA ILE A 97 -2.63 -3.84 5.41
C ILE A 97 -3.17 -3.00 6.57
N SER A 98 -2.88 -1.70 6.61
CA SER A 98 -3.38 -0.82 7.66
C SER A 98 -4.90 -0.73 7.67
N MET A 99 -5.55 -0.74 6.50
CA MET A 99 -7.01 -0.77 6.39
C MET A 99 -7.60 -2.08 6.90
N LEU A 100 -6.96 -3.23 6.62
CA LEU A 100 -7.34 -4.52 7.19
C LEU A 100 -7.23 -4.50 8.72
N MET A 101 -6.09 -4.01 9.25
CA MET A 101 -5.87 -3.91 10.69
C MET A 101 -6.88 -2.97 11.36
N HIS A 102 -7.19 -1.84 10.74
CA HIS A 102 -8.20 -0.90 11.22
C HIS A 102 -9.60 -1.53 11.28
N LYS A 103 -9.97 -2.31 10.24
CA LYS A 103 -11.23 -3.05 10.24
C LYS A 103 -11.31 -4.03 11.40
N TYR A 104 -10.24 -4.83 11.62
CA TYR A 104 -10.18 -5.77 12.74
C TYR A 104 -10.13 -5.08 14.11
N TYR A 105 -9.53 -3.93 14.20
CA TYR A 105 -9.48 -3.15 15.43
C TYR A 105 -10.86 -2.67 15.86
N ASN A 106 -11.70 -2.25 14.91
CA ASN A 106 -13.03 -1.69 15.17
C ASN A 106 -14.15 -2.74 15.11
N ASP A 107 -13.96 -3.86 14.41
CA ASP A 107 -14.96 -4.93 14.25
C ASP A 107 -14.83 -5.96 15.39
N LYS A 108 -15.70 -5.81 16.40
CA LYS A 108 -15.72 -6.69 17.59
C LYS A 108 -16.36 -8.07 17.31
N GLN A 109 -17.00 -8.28 16.15
CA GLN A 109 -17.86 -9.46 15.90
C GLN A 109 -17.17 -10.63 15.20
N ASN A 110 -15.99 -10.43 14.58
CA ASN A 110 -15.31 -11.47 13.80
C ASN A 110 -14.16 -12.15 14.55
N ASP A 111 -14.48 -12.92 15.60
CA ASP A 111 -13.46 -13.58 16.43
C ASP A 111 -12.64 -14.65 15.68
N HIS A 112 -13.22 -15.36 14.71
CA HIS A 112 -12.50 -16.37 13.91
C HIS A 112 -11.36 -15.78 13.07
N ILE A 113 -11.53 -14.59 12.51
CA ILE A 113 -10.50 -13.94 11.73
C ILE A 113 -9.47 -13.31 12.67
N LYS A 114 -9.89 -12.81 13.82
CA LYS A 114 -8.99 -12.29 14.86
C LYS A 114 -8.03 -13.37 15.37
N SER A 115 -8.52 -14.55 15.69
CA SER A 115 -7.69 -15.67 16.20
C SER A 115 -6.68 -16.18 15.17
N THR A 116 -7.01 -16.08 13.87
CA THR A 116 -6.14 -16.58 12.79
C THR A 116 -5.09 -15.55 12.35
N ILE A 117 -5.43 -14.28 12.34
CA ILE A 117 -4.57 -13.20 11.81
C ILE A 117 -3.91 -12.40 12.92
N LEU A 118 -4.60 -12.19 14.02
CA LEU A 118 -4.13 -11.41 15.15
C LEU A 118 -3.83 -12.34 16.31
N SER A 119 -2.58 -12.50 16.64
CA SER A 119 -2.20 -13.06 17.93
C SER A 119 -2.77 -12.16 19.03
N GLU A 120 -3.20 -12.81 20.11
CA GLU A 120 -3.88 -12.24 21.27
C GLU A 120 -3.23 -10.93 21.75
N LYS A 121 -4.05 -10.05 22.34
CA LYS A 121 -3.55 -8.89 23.08
C LYS A 121 -2.62 -9.40 24.19
N HIS A 122 -1.54 -8.67 24.44
CA HIS A 122 -0.65 -8.99 25.57
C HIS A 122 -1.46 -9.09 26.87
N ASN A 123 -1.34 -10.24 27.56
CA ASN A 123 -1.90 -10.43 28.90
C ASN A 123 -1.12 -9.67 30.00
N HIS A 124 0.00 -9.03 29.64
CA HIS A 124 0.83 -8.29 30.59
C HIS A 124 0.69 -6.78 30.35
N ASN A 125 0.66 -6.02 31.45
CA ASN A 125 0.67 -4.54 31.44
C ASN A 125 2.02 -3.99 30.97
N THR A 126 2.31 -4.13 29.68
CA THR A 126 3.48 -3.52 29.05
C THR A 126 3.11 -2.19 28.40
N ARG A 127 4.09 -1.31 28.15
CA ARG A 127 3.89 -0.07 27.39
C ARG A 127 3.24 -0.30 26.01
N LEU A 128 3.47 -1.45 25.40
CA LEU A 128 2.84 -1.86 24.14
C LEU A 128 1.36 -2.24 24.30
N ALA A 129 0.98 -2.83 25.42
CA ALA A 129 -0.42 -3.16 25.73
C ALA A 129 -1.24 -1.89 26.00
N SER A 130 -0.67 -0.89 26.70
CA SER A 130 -1.34 0.40 26.96
C SER A 130 -1.53 1.25 25.70
N SER A 131 -0.73 1.05 24.64
CA SER A 131 -0.85 1.77 23.37
C SER A 131 -1.82 1.12 22.36
N ASN A 132 -2.65 0.16 22.77
CA ASN A 132 -3.61 -0.55 21.91
C ASN A 132 -2.97 -1.16 20.65
N ASN A 133 -1.74 -1.65 20.75
CA ASN A 133 -1.04 -2.35 19.67
C ASN A 133 -1.27 -3.87 19.76
N TYR A 134 -1.18 -4.53 18.61
CA TYR A 134 -1.27 -5.98 18.54
C TYR A 134 0.06 -6.64 18.91
N PHE A 135 -0.02 -7.86 19.45
CA PHE A 135 1.15 -8.67 19.70
C PHE A 135 1.86 -9.03 18.39
N MET A 136 3.16 -8.92 18.36
CA MET A 136 3.97 -9.27 17.21
C MET A 136 4.62 -10.65 17.47
N PRO A 137 4.20 -11.70 16.75
CA PRO A 137 4.76 -13.04 16.96
C PRO A 137 6.22 -13.07 16.52
N GLN A 138 7.04 -13.83 17.24
CA GLN A 138 8.41 -14.06 16.80
C GLN A 138 8.42 -14.97 15.57
N SER A 139 9.23 -14.61 14.58
CA SER A 139 9.45 -15.43 13.39
C SER A 139 10.92 -15.45 13.01
N ARG A 140 11.45 -16.65 12.72
CA ARG A 140 12.84 -16.85 12.29
C ARG A 140 12.99 -17.00 10.78
N THR A 141 11.88 -17.17 10.05
CA THR A 141 11.91 -17.40 8.61
C THR A 141 11.41 -16.17 7.83
N ASN A 142 11.98 -15.93 6.64
CA ASN A 142 11.53 -14.85 5.77
C ASN A 142 10.05 -15.00 5.38
N LEU A 143 9.55 -16.23 5.24
CA LEU A 143 8.15 -16.49 4.97
C LEU A 143 7.27 -16.06 6.14
N GLY A 144 7.66 -16.37 7.38
CA GLY A 144 6.95 -15.93 8.57
C GLY A 144 6.97 -14.40 8.73
N LEU A 145 8.11 -13.75 8.47
CA LEU A 145 8.23 -12.28 8.49
C LEU A 145 7.40 -11.59 7.40
N SER A 146 7.13 -12.28 6.29
CA SER A 146 6.27 -11.78 5.20
C SER A 146 4.78 -12.08 5.41
N SER A 147 4.43 -12.87 6.42
CA SER A 147 3.03 -13.21 6.72
C SER A 147 2.25 -12.01 7.24
N LEU A 148 0.95 -11.97 6.97
CA LEU A 148 0.06 -10.92 7.48
C LEU A 148 0.02 -10.91 9.02
N LYS A 149 0.20 -12.07 9.65
CA LYS A 149 0.26 -12.22 11.11
C LYS A 149 1.41 -11.43 11.75
N TYR A 150 2.54 -11.30 11.06
CA TYR A 150 3.69 -10.50 11.49
C TYR A 150 3.63 -9.07 10.96
N LEU A 151 3.39 -8.90 9.65
CA LEU A 151 3.39 -7.58 9.00
C LEU A 151 2.22 -6.69 9.43
N GLY A 152 1.05 -7.27 9.72
CA GLY A 152 -0.11 -6.54 10.19
C GLY A 152 0.20 -5.73 11.45
N PRO A 153 0.56 -6.38 12.58
CA PRO A 153 0.97 -5.69 13.80
C PRO A 153 2.13 -4.71 13.59
N LYS A 154 3.16 -5.10 12.84
CA LYS A 154 4.33 -4.26 12.56
C LYS A 154 3.94 -2.95 11.85
N ILE A 155 3.13 -3.03 10.80
CA ILE A 155 2.66 -1.85 10.06
C ILE A 155 1.70 -1.04 10.92
N TRP A 156 0.82 -1.69 11.68
CA TRP A 156 -0.13 -1.02 12.57
C TRP A 156 0.56 -0.20 13.67
N GLN A 157 1.68 -0.67 14.21
CA GLN A 157 2.49 0.09 15.15
C GLN A 157 3.05 1.39 14.56
N SER A 158 3.37 1.39 13.26
CA SER A 158 3.85 2.59 12.55
C SER A 158 2.76 3.61 12.21
N VAL A 159 1.47 3.24 12.36
CA VAL A 159 0.34 4.15 12.13
C VAL A 159 0.20 5.09 13.32
N PRO A 160 0.19 6.42 13.12
CA PRO A 160 -0.04 7.39 14.19
C PRO A 160 -1.34 7.12 14.94
N THR A 161 -1.31 7.29 16.27
CA THR A 161 -2.44 6.97 17.16
C THR A 161 -3.70 7.77 16.83
N GLU A 162 -3.55 9.00 16.36
CA GLU A 162 -4.64 9.86 15.92
C GLU A 162 -5.50 9.22 14.83
N PHE A 163 -4.88 8.51 13.88
CA PHE A 163 -5.61 7.89 12.78
C PHE A 163 -6.39 6.65 13.20
N LYS A 164 -5.96 5.97 14.26
CA LYS A 164 -6.59 4.72 14.74
C LYS A 164 -8.02 4.94 15.25
N SER A 165 -8.35 6.15 15.72
CA SER A 165 -9.68 6.53 16.23
C SER A 165 -10.68 6.93 15.13
N TYR A 166 -10.23 7.16 13.88
CA TYR A 166 -11.12 7.61 12.82
C TYR A 166 -12.04 6.49 12.30
N THR A 167 -13.16 6.89 11.69
CA THR A 167 -13.99 5.97 10.91
C THR A 167 -13.21 5.42 9.72
N TYR A 168 -13.58 4.24 9.22
CA TYR A 168 -12.88 3.53 8.15
C TYR A 168 -12.58 4.40 6.91
N ASN A 169 -13.57 5.19 6.45
CA ASN A 169 -13.39 6.06 5.27
C ASN A 169 -12.45 7.24 5.55
N ASN A 170 -12.57 7.84 6.73
CA ASN A 170 -11.70 8.93 7.17
C ASN A 170 -10.27 8.44 7.38
N PHE A 171 -10.09 7.26 7.99
CA PHE A 171 -8.81 6.60 8.14
C PHE A 171 -8.12 6.42 6.78
N LYS A 172 -8.82 5.80 5.80
CA LYS A 172 -8.31 5.59 4.45
C LYS A 172 -7.82 6.89 3.80
N SER A 173 -8.64 7.94 3.86
CA SER A 173 -8.34 9.22 3.21
C SER A 173 -7.16 9.94 3.89
N LYS A 174 -7.19 10.07 5.22
CA LYS A 174 -6.16 10.78 5.98
C LYS A 174 -4.83 10.03 5.99
N TYR A 175 -4.84 8.72 6.18
CA TYR A 175 -3.62 7.93 6.17
C TYR A 175 -2.98 7.86 4.77
N LYS A 176 -3.79 7.82 3.70
CA LYS A 176 -3.28 7.98 2.33
C LYS A 176 -2.52 9.30 2.16
N LYS A 177 -3.10 10.43 2.62
CA LYS A 177 -2.45 11.75 2.55
C LYS A 177 -1.16 11.78 3.35
N HIS A 178 -1.16 11.25 4.56
CA HIS A 178 0.03 11.13 5.41
C HIS A 178 1.18 10.36 4.73
N LEU A 179 0.88 9.22 4.08
CA LEU A 179 1.87 8.46 3.32
C LEU A 179 2.44 9.26 2.14
N ILE A 180 1.62 10.05 1.46
CA ILE A 180 2.07 10.89 0.33
C ILE A 180 2.95 12.04 0.81
N GLN A 181 2.63 12.66 1.94
CA GLN A 181 3.44 13.74 2.53
C GLN A 181 4.88 13.31 2.84
N SER A 182 5.08 12.03 3.18
CA SER A 182 6.44 11.51 3.41
C SER A 182 7.34 11.55 2.17
N TYR A 183 6.81 11.78 0.97
CA TYR A 183 7.59 11.84 -0.27
C TYR A 183 8.29 13.18 -0.49
N GLU A 184 7.84 14.23 0.19
CA GLU A 184 8.40 15.57 0.08
C GLU A 184 9.84 15.64 0.62
N PHE A 185 10.14 14.79 1.60
CA PHE A 185 11.42 14.78 2.32
C PHE A 185 12.39 13.67 1.86
N THR A 186 12.08 12.95 0.79
CA THR A 186 12.90 11.83 0.27
C THR A 186 13.33 12.08 -1.16
#